data_ed0126b54e50e28577f51b05dd7cda63
#
_entry.id   ed0126b54e50e28577f51b05dd7cda63
#
_cell.length_a   1.000
_cell.length_b   1.000
_cell.length_c   1.000
_cell.angle_alpha   90.00
_cell.angle_beta   90.00
_cell.angle_gamma   90.00
#
_symmetry.space_group_name_H-M   'P 1'
#
loop_
_entity.id
_entity.type
_entity.pdbx_description
1 polymer ?
#
loop_
_entity_poly.entity_id
_entity_poly.type
_entity_poly.pdbx_seq_one_letter_code
_entity_poly.pdbx_strand_id
1 'polypeptide(L)'
;PDAYIEINNFYTLTVYEKGAEVVRMIHTLLGAEGFRKGSDLYFERHDGQAVTCDDFVNAMEAANSVDLTQFRRWYAQAGTPVLTIQQTYDSSAQILTLTISQHCPPTPGQAVKEPLHIPVTVGLINKDGSIAPCKLQDNSQASDEVILQLTQAEQTFTFEGLKEQPVASILRGFSAPVKLVMEHS
;
A
#
# COMPACT_ATOMS: atom_id res chain seq x y z
N PRO A 1 1.83 -15.27 -14.33
CA PRO A 1 2.78 -16.39 -14.39
C PRO A 1 3.29 -16.58 -15.82
N ASP A 2 4.59 -16.86 -15.96
CA ASP A 2 5.22 -17.05 -17.28
C ASP A 2 4.93 -18.43 -17.89
N ALA A 3 4.38 -19.34 -17.10
CA ALA A 3 4.01 -20.68 -17.50
C ALA A 3 2.81 -21.21 -16.72
N TYR A 4 2.03 -22.07 -17.33
CA TYR A 4 0.89 -22.75 -16.71
C TYR A 4 0.72 -24.16 -17.29
N ILE A 5 0.15 -25.07 -16.51
CA ILE A 5 -0.15 -26.44 -16.94
C ILE A 5 -1.46 -26.46 -17.72
N GLU A 6 -2.46 -25.74 -17.23
CA GLU A 6 -3.78 -25.61 -17.84
C GLU A 6 -4.21 -24.15 -17.93
N ILE A 7 -4.90 -23.75 -19.00
CA ILE A 7 -5.40 -22.40 -19.20
C ILE A 7 -6.31 -21.92 -18.06
N ASN A 8 -7.02 -22.84 -17.41
CA ASN A 8 -7.88 -22.56 -16.25
C ASN A 8 -7.13 -21.96 -15.07
N ASN A 9 -5.80 -22.15 -14.99
CA ASN A 9 -4.97 -21.57 -13.94
C ASN A 9 -4.91 -20.04 -13.99
N PHE A 10 -5.28 -19.42 -15.09
CA PHE A 10 -5.43 -17.96 -15.21
C PHE A 10 -6.72 -17.45 -14.56
N TYR A 11 -7.76 -18.30 -14.47
CA TYR A 11 -9.05 -17.92 -13.89
C TYR A 11 -9.12 -18.28 -12.39
N THR A 12 -8.12 -17.87 -11.64
CA THR A 12 -7.96 -18.19 -10.22
C THR A 12 -8.08 -16.94 -9.34
N LEU A 13 -8.21 -17.14 -8.04
CA LEU A 13 -8.17 -16.07 -7.03
C LEU A 13 -6.92 -15.19 -7.18
N THR A 14 -5.81 -15.76 -7.64
CA THR A 14 -4.56 -14.99 -7.84
C THR A 14 -4.71 -13.94 -8.93
N VAL A 15 -5.33 -14.28 -10.06
CA VAL A 15 -5.46 -13.35 -11.19
C VAL A 15 -6.59 -12.35 -10.95
N TYR A 16 -7.77 -12.84 -10.54
CA TYR A 16 -8.93 -11.97 -10.36
C TYR A 16 -8.86 -11.17 -9.06
N GLU A 17 -8.77 -11.84 -7.91
CA GLU A 17 -8.88 -11.17 -6.62
C GLU A 17 -7.61 -10.42 -6.26
N LYS A 18 -6.45 -11.09 -6.26
CA LYS A 18 -5.19 -10.42 -5.96
C LYS A 18 -4.81 -9.41 -7.03
N GLY A 19 -5.10 -9.69 -8.31
CA GLY A 19 -4.89 -8.75 -9.41
C GLY A 19 -5.69 -7.47 -9.22
N ALA A 20 -6.98 -7.57 -8.87
CA ALA A 20 -7.81 -6.41 -8.56
C ALA A 20 -7.27 -5.60 -7.38
N GLU A 21 -6.78 -6.27 -6.31
CA GLU A 21 -6.18 -5.59 -5.17
C GLU A 21 -4.87 -4.88 -5.53
N VAL A 22 -4.05 -5.44 -6.43
CA VAL A 22 -2.85 -4.77 -6.92
C VAL A 22 -3.21 -3.50 -7.71
N VAL A 23 -4.23 -3.57 -8.57
CA VAL A 23 -4.75 -2.39 -9.29
C VAL A 23 -5.31 -1.35 -8.30
N ARG A 24 -6.04 -1.79 -7.27
CA ARG A 24 -6.55 -0.90 -6.21
C ARG A 24 -5.43 -0.17 -5.47
N MET A 25 -4.31 -0.83 -5.17
CA MET A 25 -3.16 -0.17 -4.56
C MET A 25 -2.60 0.95 -5.44
N ILE A 26 -2.52 0.76 -6.76
CA ILE A 26 -2.12 1.83 -7.69
C ILE A 26 -3.12 2.99 -7.62
N HIS A 27 -4.43 2.70 -7.61
CA HIS A 27 -5.44 3.73 -7.43
C HIS A 27 -5.27 4.49 -6.10
N THR A 28 -4.97 3.78 -5.02
CA THR A 28 -4.72 4.39 -3.70
C THR A 28 -3.50 5.31 -3.74
N LEU A 29 -2.41 4.88 -4.37
CA LEU A 29 -1.17 5.68 -4.48
C LEU A 29 -1.35 6.93 -5.34
N LEU A 30 -2.07 6.83 -6.45
CA LEU A 30 -2.23 7.92 -7.42
C LEU A 30 -3.44 8.82 -7.15
N GLY A 31 -4.38 8.36 -6.32
CA GLY A 31 -5.70 8.97 -6.17
C GLY A 31 -6.57 8.80 -7.42
N ALA A 32 -7.85 9.17 -7.31
CA ALA A 32 -8.83 8.96 -8.38
C ALA A 32 -8.47 9.67 -9.69
N GLU A 33 -7.99 10.92 -9.60
CA GLU A 33 -7.63 11.70 -10.78
C GLU A 33 -6.37 11.15 -11.47
N GLY A 34 -5.34 10.79 -10.69
CA GLY A 34 -4.11 10.23 -11.23
C GLY A 34 -4.34 8.86 -11.87
N PHE A 35 -5.13 8.01 -11.23
CA PHE A 35 -5.52 6.72 -11.78
C PHE A 35 -6.33 6.88 -13.08
N ARG A 36 -7.25 7.85 -13.14
CA ARG A 36 -8.02 8.14 -14.36
C ARG A 36 -7.11 8.59 -15.50
N LYS A 37 -6.16 9.50 -15.26
CA LYS A 37 -5.18 9.93 -16.28
C LYS A 37 -4.34 8.75 -16.80
N GLY A 38 -3.88 7.89 -15.89
CA GLY A 38 -3.15 6.67 -16.26
C GLY A 38 -3.98 5.72 -17.10
N SER A 39 -5.24 5.52 -16.75
CA SER A 39 -6.17 4.67 -17.49
C SER A 39 -6.46 5.22 -18.89
N ASP A 40 -6.70 6.50 -19.03
CA ASP A 40 -6.92 7.14 -20.32
C ASP A 40 -5.70 6.97 -21.23
N LEU A 41 -4.50 7.20 -20.71
CA LEU A 41 -3.25 7.01 -21.44
C LEU A 41 -3.01 5.54 -21.80
N TYR A 42 -3.38 4.59 -20.94
CA TYR A 42 -3.27 3.17 -21.22
C TYR A 42 -4.16 2.78 -22.40
N PHE A 43 -5.41 3.21 -22.44
CA PHE A 43 -6.30 2.94 -23.56
C PHE A 43 -5.88 3.67 -24.84
N GLU A 44 -5.40 4.92 -24.73
CA GLU A 44 -4.88 5.66 -25.89
C GLU A 44 -3.71 4.92 -26.56
N ARG A 45 -2.82 4.31 -25.78
CA ARG A 45 -1.64 3.62 -26.30
C ARG A 45 -1.91 2.21 -26.79
N HIS A 46 -2.85 1.52 -26.16
CA HIS A 46 -2.94 0.06 -26.23
C HIS A 46 -4.32 -0.49 -26.58
N ASP A 47 -5.28 0.35 -26.96
CA ASP A 47 -6.60 -0.14 -27.37
C ASP A 47 -6.50 -1.14 -28.52
N GLY A 48 -7.18 -2.28 -28.39
CA GLY A 48 -7.15 -3.37 -29.38
C GLY A 48 -5.85 -4.16 -29.44
N GLN A 49 -4.89 -3.96 -28.52
CA GLN A 49 -3.61 -4.67 -28.49
C GLN A 49 -3.60 -5.74 -27.37
N ALA A 50 -2.76 -6.78 -27.56
CA ALA A 50 -2.41 -7.70 -26.49
C ALA A 50 -1.24 -7.10 -25.68
N VAL A 51 -1.45 -6.83 -24.39
CA VAL A 51 -0.52 -6.10 -23.55
C VAL A 51 -0.15 -6.87 -22.29
N THR A 52 0.87 -6.40 -21.59
CA THR A 52 1.36 -6.95 -20.33
C THR A 52 0.98 -6.08 -19.14
N CYS A 53 1.20 -6.57 -17.91
CA CYS A 53 1.06 -5.77 -16.71
C CYS A 53 2.02 -4.57 -16.70
N ASP A 54 3.21 -4.72 -17.33
CA ASP A 54 4.18 -3.63 -17.41
C ASP A 54 3.68 -2.48 -18.30
N ASP A 55 2.97 -2.76 -19.38
CA ASP A 55 2.37 -1.72 -20.23
C ASP A 55 1.35 -0.87 -19.44
N PHE A 56 0.56 -1.54 -18.60
CA PHE A 56 -0.39 -0.86 -17.71
C PHE A 56 0.34 0.02 -16.68
N VAL A 57 1.35 -0.52 -15.98
CA VAL A 57 2.12 0.24 -14.97
C VAL A 57 2.89 1.38 -15.62
N ASN A 58 3.48 1.18 -16.81
CA ASN A 58 4.16 2.23 -17.57
C ASN A 58 3.23 3.40 -17.92
N ALA A 59 1.97 3.13 -18.26
CA ALA A 59 0.99 4.18 -18.52
C ALA A 59 0.66 4.97 -17.24
N MET A 60 0.50 4.28 -16.09
CA MET A 60 0.28 4.92 -14.79
C MET A 60 1.45 5.82 -14.39
N GLU A 61 2.69 5.36 -14.55
CA GLU A 61 3.90 6.16 -14.28
C GLU A 61 3.98 7.38 -15.18
N ALA A 62 3.84 7.19 -16.48
CA ALA A 62 4.00 8.25 -17.47
C ALA A 62 2.96 9.37 -17.31
N ALA A 63 1.70 9.01 -17.03
CA ALA A 63 0.62 9.98 -16.86
C ALA A 63 0.76 10.83 -15.58
N ASN A 64 1.46 10.31 -14.56
CA ASN A 64 1.54 10.92 -13.24
C ASN A 64 2.96 11.37 -12.84
N SER A 65 3.96 11.09 -13.66
CA SER A 65 5.38 11.37 -13.36
C SER A 65 5.83 10.77 -12.02
N VAL A 66 5.41 9.53 -11.74
CA VAL A 66 5.75 8.79 -10.53
C VAL A 66 6.63 7.58 -10.87
N ASP A 67 7.42 7.12 -9.91
CA ASP A 67 8.22 5.90 -10.02
C ASP A 67 7.49 4.74 -9.32
N LEU A 68 7.07 3.74 -10.09
CA LEU A 68 6.47 2.49 -9.61
C LEU A 68 7.40 1.28 -9.80
N THR A 69 8.69 1.49 -9.99
CA THR A 69 9.67 0.41 -10.21
C THR A 69 9.63 -0.62 -9.08
N GLN A 70 9.65 -0.18 -7.83
CA GLN A 70 9.55 -1.09 -6.68
C GLN A 70 8.16 -1.74 -6.60
N PHE A 71 7.11 -1.03 -6.99
CA PHE A 71 5.75 -1.56 -6.98
C PHE A 71 5.58 -2.77 -7.91
N ARG A 72 6.34 -2.87 -9.01
CA ARG A 72 6.33 -4.04 -9.91
C ARG A 72 6.65 -5.36 -9.23
N ARG A 73 7.27 -5.33 -8.05
CA ARG A 73 7.51 -6.54 -7.25
C ARG A 73 6.21 -7.28 -6.89
N TRP A 74 5.06 -6.59 -6.85
CA TRP A 74 3.76 -7.22 -6.63
C TRP A 74 3.37 -8.22 -7.74
N TYR A 75 3.86 -8.00 -8.96
CA TYR A 75 3.66 -8.91 -10.08
C TYR A 75 4.73 -10.03 -10.14
N ALA A 76 5.94 -9.74 -9.70
CA ALA A 76 7.07 -10.65 -9.81
C ALA A 76 7.31 -11.53 -8.57
N GLN A 77 6.86 -11.10 -7.38
CA GLN A 77 7.12 -11.77 -6.11
C GLN A 77 5.87 -12.47 -5.58
N ALA A 78 5.97 -13.79 -5.39
CA ALA A 78 4.89 -14.60 -4.82
C ALA A 78 4.78 -14.41 -3.31
N GLY A 79 3.62 -14.76 -2.75
CA GLY A 79 3.35 -14.74 -1.32
C GLY A 79 2.48 -13.56 -0.88
N THR A 80 2.08 -13.58 0.38
CA THR A 80 1.31 -12.51 1.03
C THR A 80 2.15 -11.91 2.13
N PRO A 81 2.47 -10.61 2.07
CA PRO A 81 3.25 -9.96 3.12
C PRO A 81 2.48 -9.87 4.44
N VAL A 82 3.24 -9.87 5.53
CA VAL A 82 2.75 -9.62 6.88
C VAL A 82 3.29 -8.25 7.30
N LEU A 83 2.42 -7.37 7.74
CA LEU A 83 2.78 -6.11 8.40
C LEU A 83 2.71 -6.31 9.90
N THR A 84 3.79 -5.96 10.60
CA THR A 84 3.80 -5.85 12.06
C THR A 84 3.90 -4.38 12.43
N ILE A 85 3.00 -3.93 13.31
CA ILE A 85 2.92 -2.53 13.72
C ILE A 85 3.13 -2.42 15.22
N GLN A 86 4.10 -1.61 15.59
CA GLN A 86 4.35 -1.16 16.96
C GLN A 86 3.90 0.30 17.08
N GLN A 87 3.17 0.61 18.13
CA GLN A 87 2.67 1.95 18.40
C GLN A 87 3.22 2.45 19.75
N THR A 88 3.79 3.65 19.75
CA THR A 88 4.18 4.36 20.96
C THR A 88 3.62 5.77 20.98
N TYR A 89 3.22 6.27 22.16
CA TYR A 89 2.69 7.63 22.33
C TYR A 89 3.42 8.37 23.44
N ASP A 90 3.98 9.53 23.10
CA ASP A 90 4.57 10.47 24.05
C ASP A 90 3.56 11.58 24.33
N SER A 91 2.98 11.55 25.54
CA SER A 91 1.99 12.53 25.98
C SER A 91 2.58 13.93 26.22
N SER A 92 3.87 14.03 26.56
CA SER A 92 4.55 15.29 26.79
C SER A 92 4.86 16.02 25.49
N ALA A 93 5.26 15.28 24.47
CA ALA A 93 5.51 15.80 23.14
C ALA A 93 4.24 15.84 22.26
N GLN A 94 3.15 15.17 22.68
CA GLN A 94 1.92 14.99 21.90
C GLN A 94 2.19 14.28 20.55
N ILE A 95 3.05 13.26 20.59
CA ILE A 95 3.54 12.54 19.41
C ILE A 95 3.11 11.07 19.47
N LEU A 96 2.53 10.58 18.37
CA LEU A 96 2.33 9.17 18.11
C LEU A 96 3.38 8.70 17.10
N THR A 97 4.04 7.60 17.40
CA THR A 97 4.98 6.94 16.51
C THR A 97 4.46 5.57 16.13
N LEU A 98 4.36 5.31 14.82
CA LEU A 98 4.07 4.00 14.26
C LEU A 98 5.34 3.45 13.59
N THR A 99 5.89 2.36 14.11
CA THR A 99 6.94 1.59 13.45
C THR A 99 6.28 0.42 12.74
N ILE A 100 6.40 0.39 11.42
CA ILE A 100 5.78 -0.61 10.56
C ILE A 100 6.88 -1.42 9.91
N SER A 101 6.91 -2.72 10.17
CA SER A 101 7.77 -3.66 9.47
C SER A 101 6.97 -4.54 8.52
N GLN A 102 7.60 -4.95 7.41
CA GLN A 102 7.03 -5.89 6.45
C GLN A 102 7.89 -7.13 6.29
N HIS A 103 7.26 -8.26 6.23
CA HIS A 103 7.89 -9.54 5.95
C HIS A 103 7.02 -10.38 5.03
N CYS A 104 7.60 -10.93 3.96
CA CYS A 104 6.92 -11.90 3.10
C CYS A 104 7.59 -13.27 3.29
N PRO A 105 6.86 -14.32 3.71
CA PRO A 105 7.43 -15.65 3.90
C PRO A 105 8.00 -16.22 2.60
N PRO A 106 9.05 -17.06 2.67
CA PRO A 106 9.57 -17.78 1.53
C PRO A 106 8.48 -18.60 0.83
N THR A 107 8.57 -18.71 -0.49
CA THR A 107 7.70 -19.55 -1.31
C THR A 107 8.55 -20.48 -2.20
N PRO A 108 8.01 -21.60 -2.72
CA PRO A 108 8.74 -22.45 -3.64
C PRO A 108 9.34 -21.66 -4.81
N GLY A 109 10.64 -21.83 -5.04
CA GLY A 109 11.37 -21.09 -6.08
C GLY A 109 11.75 -19.65 -5.75
N GLN A 110 11.26 -19.09 -4.63
CA GLN A 110 11.57 -17.73 -4.19
C GLN A 110 11.83 -17.69 -2.68
N ALA A 111 13.00 -18.14 -2.27
CA ALA A 111 13.40 -18.19 -0.86
C ALA A 111 13.69 -16.80 -0.28
N VAL A 112 14.23 -15.90 -1.09
CA VAL A 112 14.52 -14.50 -0.70
C VAL A 112 13.38 -13.60 -1.17
N LYS A 113 12.95 -12.70 -0.29
CA LYS A 113 11.89 -11.73 -0.55
C LYS A 113 12.41 -10.32 -0.29
N GLU A 114 12.19 -9.47 -1.26
CA GLU A 114 12.52 -8.05 -1.16
C GLU A 114 11.34 -7.24 -0.63
N PRO A 115 11.57 -6.10 0.04
CA PRO A 115 10.49 -5.23 0.49
C PRO A 115 9.60 -4.78 -0.67
N LEU A 116 8.30 -4.83 -0.45
CA LEU A 116 7.28 -4.35 -1.39
C LEU A 116 6.99 -2.87 -1.14
N HIS A 117 6.48 -2.17 -2.15
CA HIS A 117 5.87 -0.86 -1.99
C HIS A 117 4.41 -1.05 -1.59
N ILE A 118 4.07 -0.76 -0.34
CA ILE A 118 2.75 -1.03 0.25
C ILE A 118 2.11 0.29 0.68
N PRO A 119 0.96 0.70 0.10
CA PRO A 119 0.19 1.82 0.61
C PRO A 119 -0.58 1.40 1.87
N VAL A 120 -0.32 2.07 2.98
CA VAL A 120 -1.00 1.83 4.25
C VAL A 120 -1.83 3.06 4.60
N THR A 121 -3.14 3.00 4.36
CA THR A 121 -4.04 4.09 4.74
C THR A 121 -4.32 4.03 6.23
N VAL A 122 -4.05 5.13 6.91
CA VAL A 122 -4.16 5.27 8.37
C VAL A 122 -5.08 6.42 8.71
N GLY A 123 -6.00 6.19 9.63
CA GLY A 123 -6.76 7.22 10.33
C GLY A 123 -6.53 7.12 11.84
N LEU A 124 -6.68 8.19 12.56
CA LEU A 124 -6.53 8.24 14.01
C LEU A 124 -7.89 8.54 14.66
N ILE A 125 -8.22 7.81 15.72
CA ILE A 125 -9.51 7.91 16.40
C ILE A 125 -9.25 8.24 17.88
N ASN A 126 -9.84 9.32 18.36
CA ASN A 126 -9.81 9.72 19.76
C ASN A 126 -10.62 8.74 20.64
N LYS A 127 -10.44 8.78 21.95
CA LYS A 127 -11.16 7.91 22.90
C LYS A 127 -12.67 8.13 22.89
N ASP A 128 -13.13 9.31 22.53
CA ASP A 128 -14.56 9.64 22.39
C ASP A 128 -15.18 9.21 21.05
N GLY A 129 -14.38 8.60 20.16
CA GLY A 129 -14.79 8.16 18.82
C GLY A 129 -14.68 9.24 17.74
N SER A 130 -14.27 10.45 18.07
CA SER A 130 -14.02 11.50 17.08
C SER A 130 -12.73 11.23 16.27
N ILE A 131 -12.64 11.80 15.08
CA ILE A 131 -11.44 11.71 14.24
C ILE A 131 -10.37 12.64 14.83
N ALA A 132 -9.19 12.08 15.08
CA ALA A 132 -8.01 12.86 15.41
C ALA A 132 -7.27 13.24 14.11
N PRO A 133 -6.73 14.47 14.01
CA PRO A 133 -6.04 14.90 12.81
C PRO A 133 -4.76 14.10 12.58
N CYS A 134 -4.62 13.55 11.37
CA CYS A 134 -3.40 12.89 10.91
C CYS A 134 -2.44 13.95 10.37
N LYS A 135 -1.54 14.44 11.22
CA LYS A 135 -0.47 15.37 10.81
C LYS A 135 0.87 14.69 10.96
N LEU A 136 1.45 14.29 9.82
CA LEU A 136 2.81 13.74 9.78
C LEU A 136 3.83 14.85 10.04
N GLN A 137 4.92 14.51 10.72
CA GLN A 137 6.00 15.44 11.03
C GLN A 137 6.59 16.12 9.79
N ASP A 138 6.63 15.38 8.66
CA ASP A 138 7.17 15.86 7.38
C ASP A 138 6.12 16.56 6.49
N ASN A 139 4.86 16.69 6.98
CA ASN A 139 3.78 17.28 6.21
C ASN A 139 3.13 18.42 6.99
N SER A 140 3.01 19.59 6.38
CA SER A 140 2.41 20.78 7.01
C SER A 140 0.88 20.72 7.14
N GLN A 141 0.21 19.82 6.41
CA GLN A 141 -1.25 19.71 6.41
C GLN A 141 -1.72 18.49 7.20
N ALA A 142 -2.72 18.70 8.04
CA ALA A 142 -3.45 17.65 8.71
C ALA A 142 -4.63 17.19 7.84
N SER A 143 -4.95 15.90 7.88
CA SER A 143 -6.10 15.31 7.20
C SER A 143 -6.78 14.27 8.10
N ASP A 144 -7.97 13.83 7.73
CA ASP A 144 -8.70 12.80 8.47
C ASP A 144 -8.07 11.41 8.33
N GLU A 145 -7.35 11.20 7.23
CA GLU A 145 -6.56 10.00 6.96
C GLU A 145 -5.37 10.33 6.07
N VAL A 146 -4.36 9.47 6.10
CA VAL A 146 -3.12 9.61 5.34
C VAL A 146 -2.70 8.26 4.78
N ILE A 147 -2.08 8.29 3.59
CA ILE A 147 -1.50 7.11 2.95
C ILE A 147 0.00 7.10 3.26
N LEU A 148 0.40 6.18 4.11
CA LEU A 148 1.82 5.92 4.38
C LEU A 148 2.37 5.01 3.29
N GLN A 149 3.47 5.40 2.68
CA GLN A 149 4.13 4.59 1.66
C GLN A 149 5.25 3.78 2.31
N LEU A 150 4.97 2.51 2.61
CA LEU A 150 5.96 1.59 3.16
C LEU A 150 6.77 0.98 2.01
N THR A 151 8.05 1.37 1.92
CA THR A 151 8.96 0.95 0.85
C THR A 151 10.18 0.18 1.37
N GLN A 152 10.42 0.22 2.67
CA GLN A 152 11.54 -0.46 3.33
C GLN A 152 11.04 -1.66 4.14
N ALA A 153 11.97 -2.52 4.56
CA ALA A 153 11.65 -3.64 5.46
C ALA A 153 11.03 -3.15 6.77
N GLU A 154 11.46 -1.98 7.25
CA GLU A 154 10.92 -1.29 8.41
C GLU A 154 10.99 0.23 8.18
N GLN A 155 9.92 0.94 8.52
CA GLN A 155 9.85 2.41 8.50
C GLN A 155 9.08 2.92 9.70
N THR A 156 9.48 4.09 10.17
CA THR A 156 8.82 4.79 11.27
C THR A 156 8.10 6.03 10.74
N PHE A 157 6.86 6.21 11.17
CA PHE A 157 6.01 7.35 10.83
C PHE A 157 5.59 8.06 12.11
N THR A 158 5.76 9.37 12.16
CA THR A 158 5.52 10.19 13.33
C THR A 158 4.37 11.17 13.08
N PHE A 159 3.37 11.13 13.96
CA PHE A 159 2.23 12.04 13.94
C PHE A 159 2.33 12.99 15.12
N GLU A 160 2.09 14.27 14.87
CA GLU A 160 2.21 15.33 15.89
C GLU A 160 0.90 16.05 16.17
N GLY A 161 0.88 16.78 17.33
CA GLY A 161 -0.26 17.60 17.72
C GLY A 161 -1.43 16.81 18.30
N LEU A 162 -1.19 15.60 18.81
CA LEU A 162 -2.19 14.72 19.37
C LEU A 162 -2.32 14.94 20.88
N LYS A 163 -3.44 15.49 21.31
CA LYS A 163 -3.68 15.86 22.73
C LYS A 163 -3.86 14.66 23.66
N GLU A 164 -4.25 13.52 23.10
CA GLU A 164 -4.39 12.24 23.80
C GLU A 164 -3.90 11.10 22.92
N GLN A 165 -3.64 9.95 23.53
CA GLN A 165 -3.27 8.74 22.77
C GLN A 165 -4.46 8.26 21.93
N PRO A 166 -4.38 8.34 20.60
CA PRO A 166 -5.44 7.86 19.72
C PRO A 166 -5.32 6.35 19.47
N VAL A 167 -6.39 5.77 18.93
CA VAL A 167 -6.36 4.44 18.33
C VAL A 167 -6.05 4.60 16.85
N ALA A 168 -4.98 3.94 16.39
CA ALA A 168 -4.66 3.90 14.96
C ALA A 168 -5.54 2.89 14.22
N SER A 169 -6.33 3.38 13.26
CA SER A 169 -7.11 2.58 12.32
C SER A 169 -6.28 2.34 11.08
N ILE A 170 -5.78 1.12 10.93
CA ILE A 170 -4.78 0.75 9.90
C ILE A 170 -5.45 0.05 8.72
N LEU A 171 -4.89 0.19 7.52
CA LEU A 171 -5.39 -0.40 6.25
C LEU A 171 -6.84 0.01 5.94
N ARG A 172 -7.19 1.26 6.22
CA ARG A 172 -8.52 1.77 5.92
C ARG A 172 -8.83 1.61 4.43
N GLY A 173 -10.09 1.28 4.12
CA GLY A 173 -10.52 1.00 2.76
C GLY A 173 -9.84 -0.22 2.13
N PHE A 174 -9.27 -1.14 2.94
CA PHE A 174 -8.49 -2.29 2.45
C PHE A 174 -7.36 -1.85 1.51
N SER A 175 -6.57 -0.86 1.93
CA SER A 175 -5.56 -0.20 1.10
C SER A 175 -4.45 -1.12 0.57
N ALA A 176 -4.26 -2.31 1.16
CA ALA A 176 -3.34 -3.33 0.65
C ALA A 176 -3.73 -4.75 1.07
N PRO A 177 -3.50 -5.78 0.21
CA PRO A 177 -3.82 -7.18 0.48
C PRO A 177 -2.72 -7.85 1.33
N VAL A 178 -2.63 -7.49 2.61
CA VAL A 178 -1.61 -7.95 3.55
C VAL A 178 -2.23 -8.58 4.79
N LYS A 179 -1.44 -9.35 5.53
CA LYS A 179 -1.79 -9.78 6.89
C LYS A 179 -1.31 -8.70 7.87
N LEU A 180 -2.13 -8.37 8.86
CA LEU A 180 -1.81 -7.36 9.86
C LEU A 180 -1.61 -8.02 11.24
N VAL A 181 -0.51 -7.65 11.90
CA VAL A 181 -0.23 -7.97 13.29
C VAL A 181 -0.03 -6.64 14.03
N MET A 182 -0.83 -6.41 15.07
CA MET A 182 -0.67 -5.27 15.97
C MET A 182 -0.03 -5.77 17.24
N GLU A 183 1.15 -5.22 17.57
CA GLU A 183 1.79 -5.47 18.86
C GLU A 183 1.29 -4.44 19.87
N HIS A 184 0.59 -4.92 20.88
CA HIS A 184 0.14 -4.09 21.99
C HIS A 184 1.26 -4.02 23.03
N SER A 185 1.75 -2.80 23.28
CA SER A 185 2.67 -2.51 24.38
C SER A 185 1.91 -2.33 25.68
#